data_2d60718b43a5095c4491388426c58942
#
_entry.id   2d60718b43a5095c4491388426c58942
#
_cell.length_a   1.000
_cell.length_b   1.000
_cell.length_c   1.000
_cell.angle_alpha   90.00
_cell.angle_beta   90.00
_cell.angle_gamma   90.00
#
_symmetry.space_group_name_H-M   'P 1'
#
loop_
_entity.id
_entity.type
_entity.pdbx_description
1 polymer ?
#
loop_
_entity_poly.entity_id
_entity_poly.type
_entity_poly.pdbx_seq_one_letter_code
_entity_poly.pdbx_strand_id
1 'polypeptide(L)'
;MSDVNSQDLSQEILASPAKASIFLTVTVRSGGESAVIDLLTAVSGLTRAVGFRYPETMLSCVVGIGAGMWDRLFDVPRPEYLHDFEALQGAKHSAPSTPGDLFFHLRASTLDMCFELARQIMRRLGSAVSTYDEVHAFRYLDNRDPLGFVDGTESPRGQAAVAAALINEGAWAGGSYIIEQKYVHNLTAWDSLSVEEQERVIGRTKLDDTQLPDDEQPTNSHVTMNTIEDADGNELQIVRDNLAFGEASGEQGTFFMSYAADPRVTELMLRRMFLGEPEGNYDRILDFSTALTGCLFFAPPAAFLDDADQYAKPSVRPEAGPQDPTQPATELSAAKDLGFNASSEAPRDQTPDDHSNGAGSTAAPSDGSLGIGNLKGRV
;
A
#
# COMPACT_ATOMS: atom_id res chain seq x y z
N MET A 1 15.69 22.13 -22.16
CA MET A 1 14.60 21.64 -21.29
C MET A 1 15.29 20.69 -20.35
N SER A 2 15.30 20.97 -19.04
CA SER A 2 15.80 20.01 -18.05
C SER A 2 14.86 18.79 -18.12
N ASP A 3 15.41 17.61 -18.38
CA ASP A 3 14.66 16.35 -18.32
C ASP A 3 14.07 16.24 -16.91
N VAL A 4 12.78 16.50 -16.77
CA VAL A 4 12.05 16.28 -15.52
C VAL A 4 11.96 14.76 -15.35
N ASN A 5 12.54 14.26 -14.27
CA ASN A 5 12.53 12.82 -13.97
C ASN A 5 11.08 12.39 -13.66
N SER A 6 10.61 11.31 -14.25
CA SER A 6 9.26 10.75 -13.99
C SER A 6 8.99 10.50 -12.49
N GLN A 7 10.03 10.22 -11.72
CA GLN A 7 9.94 10.07 -10.26
C GLN A 7 9.52 11.37 -9.56
N ASP A 8 9.98 12.54 -10.04
CA ASP A 8 9.63 13.84 -9.46
C ASP A 8 8.17 14.21 -9.77
N LEU A 9 7.55 13.57 -10.75
CA LEU A 9 6.16 13.77 -11.15
C LEU A 9 5.22 12.79 -10.45
N SER A 10 5.74 11.68 -9.92
CA SER A 10 4.92 10.61 -9.35
C SER A 10 4.37 10.96 -7.97
N GLN A 11 3.27 10.32 -7.60
CA GLN A 11 2.94 10.13 -6.19
C GLN A 11 4.09 9.36 -5.51
N GLU A 12 4.02 9.17 -4.19
CA GLU A 12 5.06 8.46 -3.41
C GLU A 12 5.14 6.94 -3.74
N ILE A 13 5.08 6.59 -5.06
CA ILE A 13 5.02 5.19 -5.54
C ILE A 13 6.28 4.43 -5.13
N LEU A 14 7.45 5.03 -5.32
CA LEU A 14 8.75 4.42 -5.01
C LEU A 14 9.28 4.79 -3.61
N ALA A 15 8.38 5.16 -2.67
CA ALA A 15 8.78 5.35 -1.28
C ALA A 15 9.39 4.07 -0.70
N SER A 16 10.29 4.22 0.26
CA SER A 16 10.91 3.07 0.94
C SER A 16 9.87 2.14 1.54
N PRO A 17 10.08 0.81 1.52
CA PRO A 17 9.15 -0.16 2.07
C PRO A 17 8.81 0.16 3.54
N ALA A 18 7.54 0.23 3.85
CA ALA A 18 7.04 0.60 5.16
C ALA A 18 7.01 -0.60 6.13
N LYS A 19 6.84 -0.32 7.42
CA LYS A 19 6.61 -1.35 8.45
C LYS A 19 5.14 -1.65 8.66
N ALA A 20 4.27 -0.71 8.30
CA ALA A 20 2.83 -0.85 8.39
C ALA A 20 2.17 -0.21 7.17
N SER A 21 1.06 -0.79 6.74
CA SER A 21 0.25 -0.28 5.65
C SER A 21 -1.24 -0.47 5.93
N ILE A 22 -2.05 0.40 5.37
CA ILE A 22 -3.48 0.13 5.17
C ILE A 22 -3.74 0.18 3.67
N PHE A 23 -4.28 -0.93 3.16
CA PHE A 23 -4.81 -1.05 1.82
C PHE A 23 -6.33 -0.88 1.91
N LEU A 24 -6.83 0.19 1.31
CA LEU A 24 -8.24 0.56 1.43
C LEU A 24 -8.86 0.70 0.04
N THR A 25 -9.78 -0.19 -0.29
CA THR A 25 -10.57 -0.17 -1.53
C THR A 25 -11.99 0.28 -1.23
N VAL A 26 -12.47 1.29 -1.95
CA VAL A 26 -13.83 1.82 -1.78
C VAL A 26 -14.59 1.86 -3.11
N THR A 27 -15.91 1.76 -3.00
CA THR A 27 -16.85 2.01 -4.10
C THR A 27 -17.59 3.32 -3.89
N VAL A 28 -17.77 4.10 -4.95
CA VAL A 28 -18.37 5.44 -4.92
C VAL A 28 -19.83 5.37 -5.34
N ARG A 29 -20.72 5.81 -4.47
CA ARG A 29 -22.15 5.87 -4.75
C ARG A 29 -22.45 6.91 -5.82
N SER A 30 -23.54 6.72 -6.57
CA SER A 30 -24.02 7.74 -7.51
C SER A 30 -24.27 9.05 -6.78
N GLY A 31 -23.72 10.16 -7.30
CA GLY A 31 -23.77 11.47 -6.68
C GLY A 31 -22.62 11.74 -5.67
N GLY A 32 -21.71 10.77 -5.48
CA GLY A 32 -20.54 10.93 -4.62
C GLY A 32 -19.30 11.52 -5.33
N GLU A 33 -19.38 11.75 -6.63
CA GLU A 33 -18.25 12.15 -7.49
C GLU A 33 -17.61 13.47 -7.07
N SER A 34 -18.44 14.45 -6.66
CA SER A 34 -17.94 15.76 -6.19
C SER A 34 -17.10 15.62 -4.92
N ALA A 35 -17.53 14.78 -3.96
CA ALA A 35 -16.76 14.54 -2.74
C ALA A 35 -15.43 13.82 -3.05
N VAL A 36 -15.39 12.99 -4.09
CA VAL A 36 -14.15 12.36 -4.55
C VAL A 36 -13.21 13.43 -5.12
N ILE A 37 -13.66 14.31 -5.99
CA ILE A 37 -12.82 15.39 -6.54
C ILE A 37 -12.26 16.26 -5.39
N ASP A 38 -13.10 16.65 -4.42
CA ASP A 38 -12.67 17.40 -3.23
C ASP A 38 -11.59 16.65 -2.42
N LEU A 39 -11.68 15.33 -2.32
CA LEU A 39 -10.66 14.56 -1.65
C LEU A 39 -9.38 14.49 -2.47
N LEU A 40 -9.46 14.23 -3.77
CA LEU A 40 -8.28 14.08 -4.64
C LEU A 40 -7.39 15.31 -4.59
N THR A 41 -7.98 16.51 -4.68
CA THR A 41 -7.26 17.80 -4.59
C THR A 41 -6.68 18.04 -3.19
N ALA A 42 -7.23 17.41 -2.16
CA ALA A 42 -6.85 17.66 -0.77
C ALA A 42 -5.90 16.58 -0.20
N VAL A 43 -5.76 15.40 -0.83
CA VAL A 43 -5.08 14.24 -0.24
C VAL A 43 -3.62 14.49 0.10
N SER A 44 -2.90 15.21 -0.77
CA SER A 44 -1.50 15.59 -0.57
C SER A 44 -1.34 16.48 0.69
N GLY A 45 -2.20 17.53 0.82
CA GLY A 45 -2.25 18.39 2.00
C GLY A 45 -2.65 17.63 3.27
N LEU A 46 -3.60 16.71 3.17
CA LEU A 46 -4.06 15.88 4.29
C LEU A 46 -2.95 14.96 4.79
N THR A 47 -2.23 14.30 3.89
CA THR A 47 -1.08 13.44 4.23
C THR A 47 0.01 14.23 4.96
N ARG A 48 0.35 15.43 4.44
CA ARG A 48 1.30 16.33 5.12
C ARG A 48 0.80 16.76 6.50
N ALA A 49 -0.47 17.11 6.63
CA ALA A 49 -1.03 17.57 7.90
C ALA A 49 -1.01 16.47 8.97
N VAL A 50 -1.33 15.23 8.63
CA VAL A 50 -1.27 14.09 9.55
C VAL A 50 0.18 13.76 9.91
N GLY A 51 1.10 13.75 8.94
CA GLY A 51 2.51 13.39 9.14
C GLY A 51 3.36 14.49 9.79
N PHE A 52 2.87 15.74 9.85
CA PHE A 52 3.66 16.92 10.21
C PHE A 52 4.42 16.80 11.55
N ARG A 53 3.79 16.22 12.58
CA ARG A 53 4.39 16.08 13.92
C ARG A 53 5.32 14.88 14.05
N TYR A 54 5.24 13.95 13.12
CA TYR A 54 5.93 12.65 13.17
C TYR A 54 6.61 12.35 11.83
N PRO A 55 7.50 13.28 11.33
CA PRO A 55 8.13 13.13 10.01
C PRO A 55 8.97 11.85 9.90
N GLU A 56 9.48 11.33 11.02
CA GLU A 56 10.23 10.08 11.10
C GLU A 56 9.39 8.85 10.74
N THR A 57 8.06 8.97 10.76
CA THR A 57 7.16 7.87 10.38
C THR A 57 7.04 7.69 8.87
N MET A 58 7.50 8.68 8.08
CA MET A 58 7.47 8.67 6.62
C MET A 58 6.09 8.30 6.07
N LEU A 59 5.04 8.92 6.64
CA LEU A 59 3.67 8.68 6.19
C LEU A 59 3.51 9.08 4.72
N SER A 60 3.01 8.17 3.91
CA SER A 60 2.70 8.39 2.49
C SER A 60 1.36 7.78 2.11
N CYS A 61 0.78 8.30 1.04
CA CYS A 61 -0.47 7.82 0.46
C CYS A 61 -0.34 7.82 -1.06
N VAL A 62 -0.63 6.70 -1.70
CA VAL A 62 -0.84 6.62 -3.14
C VAL A 62 -2.31 6.36 -3.40
N VAL A 63 -2.89 7.13 -4.31
CA VAL A 63 -4.29 7.00 -4.73
C VAL A 63 -4.34 6.39 -6.12
N GLY A 64 -5.05 5.27 -6.24
CA GLY A 64 -5.41 4.62 -7.49
C GLY A 64 -6.87 4.86 -7.83
N ILE A 65 -7.18 5.05 -9.13
CA ILE A 65 -8.52 5.31 -9.65
C ILE A 65 -8.86 4.20 -10.63
N GLY A 66 -9.98 3.51 -10.42
CA GLY A 66 -10.47 2.45 -11.28
C GLY A 66 -11.06 2.97 -12.59
N ALA A 67 -11.15 2.10 -13.61
CA ALA A 67 -11.56 2.46 -14.96
C ALA A 67 -12.95 3.10 -15.01
N GLY A 68 -13.94 2.46 -14.38
CA GLY A 68 -15.30 2.98 -14.32
C GLY A 68 -15.40 4.32 -13.59
N MET A 69 -14.59 4.49 -12.52
CA MET A 69 -14.57 5.74 -11.76
C MET A 69 -13.88 6.85 -12.55
N TRP A 70 -12.81 6.54 -13.27
CA TRP A 70 -12.15 7.51 -14.16
C TRP A 70 -13.14 8.18 -15.09
N ASP A 71 -13.97 7.38 -15.78
CA ASP A 71 -15.00 7.90 -16.70
C ASP A 71 -16.10 8.68 -16.00
N ARG A 72 -16.39 8.40 -14.74
CA ARG A 72 -17.36 9.16 -13.96
C ARG A 72 -16.85 10.53 -13.59
N LEU A 73 -15.54 10.63 -13.25
CA LEU A 73 -14.92 11.85 -12.73
C LEU A 73 -14.47 12.81 -13.84
N PHE A 74 -13.74 12.31 -14.84
CA PHE A 74 -12.90 13.16 -15.68
C PHE A 74 -13.40 13.29 -17.11
N ASP A 75 -13.14 14.46 -17.70
CA ASP A 75 -13.39 14.78 -19.10
C ASP A 75 -12.09 14.68 -19.94
N VAL A 76 -11.23 13.75 -19.56
CA VAL A 76 -10.00 13.41 -20.28
C VAL A 76 -9.97 11.91 -20.56
N PRO A 77 -9.33 11.47 -21.66
CA PRO A 77 -9.25 10.05 -21.98
C PRO A 77 -8.63 9.23 -20.84
N ARG A 78 -9.10 7.98 -20.69
CA ARG A 78 -8.43 7.04 -19.80
C ARG A 78 -6.96 6.83 -20.19
N PRO A 79 -6.07 6.55 -19.24
CA PRO A 79 -4.78 5.94 -19.54
C PRO A 79 -4.97 4.68 -20.39
N GLU A 80 -4.08 4.45 -21.36
CA GLU A 80 -4.26 3.50 -22.46
C GLU A 80 -4.64 2.07 -22.01
N TYR A 81 -4.05 1.60 -20.92
CA TYR A 81 -4.25 0.23 -20.42
C TYR A 81 -5.14 0.18 -19.16
N LEU A 82 -5.84 1.25 -18.82
CA LEU A 82 -6.76 1.24 -17.69
C LEU A 82 -8.10 0.62 -18.07
N HIS A 83 -8.37 -0.56 -17.53
CA HIS A 83 -9.63 -1.30 -17.69
C HIS A 83 -10.02 -1.97 -16.36
N ASP A 84 -11.19 -2.58 -16.28
CA ASP A 84 -11.55 -3.39 -15.12
C ASP A 84 -10.69 -4.67 -15.10
N PHE A 85 -10.23 -5.10 -13.93
CA PHE A 85 -9.44 -6.31 -13.79
C PHE A 85 -10.20 -7.50 -14.38
N GLU A 86 -9.55 -8.27 -15.26
CA GLU A 86 -10.14 -9.45 -15.86
C GLU A 86 -9.99 -10.66 -14.93
N ALA A 87 -11.13 -11.25 -14.53
CA ALA A 87 -11.10 -12.47 -13.72
C ALA A 87 -10.40 -13.60 -14.48
N LEU A 88 -9.52 -14.33 -13.79
CA LEU A 88 -8.83 -15.48 -14.35
C LEU A 88 -9.46 -16.77 -13.83
N GLN A 89 -9.82 -17.64 -14.76
CA GLN A 89 -10.40 -18.94 -14.43
C GLN A 89 -9.48 -20.06 -14.94
N GLY A 90 -8.61 -20.55 -14.06
CA GLY A 90 -7.79 -21.73 -14.34
C GLY A 90 -8.56 -23.03 -14.12
N ALA A 91 -7.90 -24.15 -14.39
CA ALA A 91 -8.48 -25.49 -14.22
C ALA A 91 -8.82 -25.81 -12.75
N LYS A 92 -8.09 -25.25 -11.80
CA LYS A 92 -8.22 -25.55 -10.36
C LYS A 92 -8.41 -24.30 -9.52
N HIS A 93 -7.76 -23.20 -9.85
CA HIS A 93 -7.75 -21.95 -9.09
C HIS A 93 -8.28 -20.79 -9.93
N SER A 94 -8.81 -19.77 -9.28
CA SER A 94 -9.33 -18.57 -9.94
C SER A 94 -8.89 -17.30 -9.21
N ALA A 95 -8.69 -16.23 -9.97
CA ALA A 95 -8.58 -14.86 -9.46
C ALA A 95 -9.87 -14.13 -9.78
N PRO A 96 -10.62 -13.64 -8.78
CA PRO A 96 -11.84 -12.88 -9.02
C PRO A 96 -11.52 -11.48 -9.55
N SER A 97 -12.48 -10.88 -10.28
CA SER A 97 -12.56 -9.44 -10.48
C SER A 97 -13.53 -8.89 -9.44
N THR A 98 -13.09 -7.91 -8.67
CA THR A 98 -13.87 -7.36 -7.55
C THR A 98 -14.13 -5.86 -7.72
N PRO A 99 -15.21 -5.33 -7.11
CA PRO A 99 -15.51 -3.91 -7.18
C PRO A 99 -14.41 -3.05 -6.54
N GLY A 100 -13.99 -1.98 -7.23
CA GLY A 100 -13.05 -0.99 -6.72
C GLY A 100 -13.10 0.28 -7.56
N ASP A 101 -13.59 1.38 -6.98
CA ASP A 101 -13.61 2.68 -7.64
C ASP A 101 -12.37 3.51 -7.30
N LEU A 102 -11.96 3.49 -6.02
CA LEU A 102 -10.74 4.12 -5.52
C LEU A 102 -9.96 3.14 -4.65
N PHE A 103 -8.66 3.23 -4.74
CA PHE A 103 -7.71 2.50 -3.91
C PHE A 103 -6.78 3.48 -3.20
N PHE A 104 -6.56 3.27 -1.91
CA PHE A 104 -5.61 4.05 -1.12
C PHE A 104 -4.57 3.10 -0.52
N HIS A 105 -3.33 3.28 -0.94
CA HIS A 105 -2.18 2.63 -0.33
C HIS A 105 -1.53 3.58 0.66
N LEU A 106 -1.83 3.42 1.94
CA LEU A 106 -1.30 4.22 3.03
C LEU A 106 -0.14 3.48 3.69
N ARG A 107 1.01 4.13 3.83
CA ARG A 107 2.23 3.53 4.35
C ARG A 107 2.87 4.40 5.42
N ALA A 108 3.38 3.78 6.48
CA ALA A 108 4.16 4.45 7.52
C ALA A 108 5.06 3.46 8.27
N SER A 109 5.93 3.97 9.14
CA SER A 109 6.68 3.11 10.07
C SER A 109 5.81 2.55 11.20
N THR A 110 4.59 3.11 11.41
CA THR A 110 3.64 2.69 12.45
C THR A 110 2.22 2.70 11.93
N LEU A 111 1.38 1.76 12.38
CA LEU A 111 0.02 1.57 11.89
C LEU A 111 -0.93 2.71 12.28
N ASP A 112 -0.74 3.33 13.42
CA ASP A 112 -1.56 4.44 13.92
C ASP A 112 -1.55 5.64 12.97
N MET A 113 -0.42 5.91 12.30
CA MET A 113 -0.31 6.96 11.30
C MET A 113 -1.13 6.65 10.04
N CYS A 114 -1.04 5.40 9.55
CA CYS A 114 -1.88 4.94 8.44
C CYS A 114 -3.36 5.02 8.81
N PHE A 115 -3.72 4.58 10.03
CA PHE A 115 -5.09 4.59 10.54
C PHE A 115 -5.65 6.01 10.63
N GLU A 116 -4.89 6.96 11.19
CA GLU A 116 -5.36 8.35 11.28
C GLU A 116 -5.60 8.95 9.90
N LEU A 117 -4.69 8.70 8.93
CA LEU A 117 -4.90 9.19 7.57
C LEU A 117 -6.11 8.53 6.90
N ALA A 118 -6.27 7.20 7.02
CA ALA A 118 -7.45 6.48 6.52
C ALA A 118 -8.75 7.06 7.12
N ARG A 119 -8.76 7.30 8.43
CA ARG A 119 -9.90 7.90 9.14
C ARG A 119 -10.24 9.29 8.62
N GLN A 120 -9.24 10.13 8.33
CA GLN A 120 -9.45 11.47 7.77
C GLN A 120 -9.98 11.40 6.33
N ILE A 121 -9.45 10.50 5.49
CA ILE A 121 -9.93 10.23 4.13
C ILE A 121 -11.41 9.81 4.19
N MET A 122 -11.74 8.79 4.98
CA MET A 122 -13.11 8.27 5.10
C MET A 122 -14.08 9.30 5.67
N ARG A 123 -13.63 10.15 6.60
CA ARG A 123 -14.45 11.25 7.12
C ARG A 123 -14.80 12.28 6.04
N ARG A 124 -13.87 12.61 5.14
CA ARG A 124 -14.11 13.52 4.01
C ARG A 124 -15.05 12.90 2.98
N LEU A 125 -14.85 11.65 2.64
CA LEU A 125 -15.74 10.95 1.72
C LEU A 125 -17.14 10.70 2.31
N GLY A 126 -17.24 10.51 3.61
CA GLY A 126 -18.50 10.35 4.34
C GLY A 126 -19.44 9.32 3.70
N SER A 127 -20.67 9.74 3.43
CA SER A 127 -21.69 8.87 2.81
C SER A 127 -21.53 8.68 1.30
N ALA A 128 -20.56 9.34 0.66
CA ALA A 128 -20.34 9.24 -0.77
C ALA A 128 -19.78 7.85 -1.18
N VAL A 129 -19.17 7.13 -0.24
CA VAL A 129 -18.53 5.83 -0.50
C VAL A 129 -19.06 4.72 0.38
N SER A 130 -18.69 3.50 0.01
CA SER A 130 -18.75 2.30 0.84
C SER A 130 -17.38 1.61 0.79
N THR A 131 -16.86 1.20 1.93
CA THR A 131 -15.66 0.36 1.99
C THR A 131 -15.99 -0.99 1.35
N TYR A 132 -15.18 -1.40 0.38
CA TYR A 132 -15.23 -2.74 -0.19
C TYR A 132 -14.30 -3.68 0.58
N ASP A 133 -13.02 -3.30 0.73
CA ASP A 133 -12.04 -4.01 1.55
C ASP A 133 -11.12 -3.02 2.27
N GLU A 134 -10.74 -3.36 3.49
CA GLU A 134 -9.76 -2.60 4.29
C GLU A 134 -8.84 -3.60 4.97
N VAL A 135 -7.57 -3.61 4.59
CA VAL A 135 -6.57 -4.54 5.11
C VAL A 135 -5.50 -3.78 5.87
N HIS A 136 -5.39 -4.07 7.17
CA HIS A 136 -4.31 -3.59 8.02
C HIS A 136 -3.15 -4.58 7.94
N ALA A 137 -2.06 -4.17 7.33
CA ALA A 137 -0.93 -5.02 7.01
C ALA A 137 0.34 -4.56 7.72
N PHE A 138 1.26 -5.48 7.89
CA PHE A 138 2.50 -5.23 8.63
C PHE A 138 3.66 -5.98 8.00
N ARG A 139 4.87 -5.44 8.16
CA ARG A 139 6.08 -6.16 7.84
C ARG A 139 6.26 -7.31 8.83
N TYR A 140 6.23 -8.53 8.30
CA TYR A 140 6.39 -9.72 9.10
C TYR A 140 7.87 -10.12 9.15
N LEU A 141 8.39 -10.33 10.37
CA LEU A 141 9.77 -10.73 10.67
C LEU A 141 10.81 -9.90 9.85
N ASP A 142 11.75 -10.59 9.21
CA ASP A 142 12.81 -10.06 8.34
C ASP A 142 12.36 -9.90 6.88
N ASN A 143 11.14 -9.36 6.67
CA ASN A 143 10.50 -9.18 5.38
C ASN A 143 10.00 -10.49 4.74
N ARG A 144 9.45 -11.38 5.56
CA ARG A 144 8.83 -12.62 5.08
C ARG A 144 7.33 -12.47 4.96
N ASP A 145 6.74 -13.36 4.19
CA ASP A 145 5.31 -13.61 4.21
C ASP A 145 4.91 -14.64 5.31
N PRO A 146 3.63 -14.88 5.57
CA PRO A 146 3.20 -15.91 6.53
C PRO A 146 3.55 -17.35 6.13
N LEU A 147 3.91 -17.62 4.87
CA LEU A 147 4.44 -18.92 4.42
C LEU A 147 5.88 -19.13 4.87
N GLY A 148 6.56 -18.04 5.32
CA GLY A 148 7.90 -18.06 5.88
C GLY A 148 9.01 -17.78 4.88
N PHE A 149 8.71 -17.34 3.67
CA PHE A 149 9.68 -16.98 2.64
C PHE A 149 9.88 -15.47 2.55
N VAL A 150 11.08 -15.04 2.16
CA VAL A 150 11.39 -13.61 1.97
C VAL A 150 10.58 -13.08 0.80
N ASP A 151 9.86 -11.98 1.02
CA ASP A 151 9.09 -11.32 -0.02
C ASP A 151 9.86 -10.11 -0.60
N GLY A 152 9.69 -9.89 -1.91
CA GLY A 152 10.28 -8.75 -2.60
C GLY A 152 11.76 -8.87 -2.94
N THR A 153 12.36 -10.05 -2.88
CA THR A 153 13.78 -10.28 -3.21
C THR A 153 14.11 -9.81 -4.63
N GLU A 154 13.24 -10.09 -5.59
CA GLU A 154 13.42 -9.75 -7.01
C GLU A 154 12.82 -8.40 -7.39
N SER A 155 12.33 -7.62 -6.43
CA SER A 155 11.80 -6.29 -6.72
C SER A 155 12.93 -5.36 -7.17
N PRO A 156 12.81 -4.68 -8.32
CA PRO A 156 13.86 -3.82 -8.86
C PRO A 156 14.14 -2.63 -7.94
N ARG A 157 15.34 -2.05 -8.05
CA ARG A 157 15.77 -0.90 -7.24
C ARG A 157 16.36 0.21 -8.10
N GLY A 158 16.38 1.43 -7.57
CA GLY A 158 16.95 2.58 -8.26
C GLY A 158 16.31 2.83 -9.62
N GLN A 159 17.10 3.02 -10.68
CA GLN A 159 16.60 3.30 -12.03
C GLN A 159 15.77 2.16 -12.62
N ALA A 160 16.08 0.90 -12.29
CA ALA A 160 15.27 -0.24 -12.72
C ALA A 160 13.85 -0.18 -12.09
N ALA A 161 13.72 0.23 -10.84
CA ALA A 161 12.41 0.43 -10.21
C ALA A 161 11.62 1.58 -10.88
N VAL A 162 12.29 2.68 -11.24
CA VAL A 162 11.68 3.78 -11.99
C VAL A 162 11.14 3.29 -13.33
N ALA A 163 11.96 2.55 -14.08
CA ALA A 163 11.59 2.03 -15.40
C ALA A 163 10.46 0.99 -15.33
N ALA A 164 10.45 0.15 -14.29
CA ALA A 164 9.43 -0.87 -14.11
C ALA A 164 8.07 -0.30 -13.65
N ALA A 165 8.08 0.70 -12.76
CA ALA A 165 6.87 1.19 -12.10
C ALA A 165 6.26 2.42 -12.76
N LEU A 166 7.05 3.33 -13.33
CA LEU A 166 6.57 4.65 -13.74
C LEU A 166 6.55 4.81 -15.26
N ILE A 167 5.46 5.38 -15.75
CA ILE A 167 5.37 5.82 -17.15
C ILE A 167 6.39 6.95 -17.36
N ASN A 168 7.29 6.78 -18.33
CA ASN A 168 8.39 7.72 -18.55
C ASN A 168 8.02 8.94 -19.39
N GLU A 169 7.04 8.83 -20.29
CA GLU A 169 6.76 9.82 -21.32
C GLU A 169 5.26 10.05 -21.52
N GLY A 170 4.90 11.13 -22.18
CA GLY A 170 3.55 11.47 -22.56
C GLY A 170 2.75 12.14 -21.46
N ALA A 171 1.44 12.20 -21.65
CA ALA A 171 0.51 12.90 -20.74
C ALA A 171 0.47 12.31 -19.32
N TRP A 172 0.85 11.04 -19.19
CA TRP A 172 0.79 10.30 -17.92
C TRP A 172 2.18 10.01 -17.34
N ALA A 173 3.22 10.73 -17.78
CA ALA A 173 4.57 10.60 -17.21
C ALA A 173 4.53 10.76 -15.68
N GLY A 174 5.15 9.82 -14.97
CA GLY A 174 5.09 9.72 -13.49
C GLY A 174 3.87 8.96 -12.96
N GLY A 175 2.92 8.58 -13.81
CA GLY A 175 1.81 7.69 -13.44
C GLY A 175 2.23 6.23 -13.36
N SER A 176 1.39 5.40 -12.74
CA SER A 176 1.62 3.95 -12.59
C SER A 176 0.30 3.19 -12.58
N TYR A 177 0.31 1.98 -13.09
CA TYR A 177 -0.80 1.05 -12.91
C TYR A 177 -0.61 0.25 -11.63
N ILE A 178 -1.72 -0.03 -10.95
CA ILE A 178 -1.75 -0.80 -9.71
C ILE A 178 -2.64 -2.02 -9.93
N ILE A 179 -2.12 -3.22 -9.70
CA ILE A 179 -2.95 -4.42 -9.54
C ILE A 179 -2.81 -4.87 -8.09
N GLU A 180 -3.97 -5.12 -7.46
CA GLU A 180 -4.02 -5.61 -6.09
C GLU A 180 -4.81 -6.91 -6.00
N GLN A 181 -4.37 -7.79 -5.09
CA GLN A 181 -5.08 -9.02 -4.72
C GLN A 181 -4.81 -9.37 -3.25
N LYS A 182 -5.88 -9.70 -2.52
CA LYS A 182 -5.80 -10.22 -1.17
C LYS A 182 -5.74 -11.74 -1.21
N TYR A 183 -4.65 -12.32 -0.73
CA TYR A 183 -4.47 -13.76 -0.64
C TYR A 183 -4.60 -14.25 0.80
N VAL A 184 -5.49 -15.22 1.04
CA VAL A 184 -5.57 -15.95 2.32
C VAL A 184 -4.85 -17.28 2.17
N HIS A 185 -4.01 -17.62 3.18
CA HIS A 185 -3.19 -18.81 3.17
C HIS A 185 -3.79 -19.94 4.01
N ASN A 186 -3.80 -21.15 3.47
CA ASN A 186 -4.07 -22.37 4.22
C ASN A 186 -2.79 -22.85 4.91
N LEU A 187 -2.43 -22.19 6.02
CA LEU A 187 -1.20 -22.50 6.77
C LEU A 187 -1.19 -23.91 7.32
N THR A 188 -2.33 -24.50 7.65
CA THR A 188 -2.41 -25.90 8.10
C THR A 188 -1.93 -26.85 7.01
N ALA A 189 -2.36 -26.66 5.76
CA ALA A 189 -1.90 -27.47 4.64
C ALA A 189 -0.43 -27.16 4.31
N TRP A 190 -0.03 -25.90 4.37
CA TRP A 190 1.34 -25.45 4.13
C TRP A 190 2.34 -26.07 5.14
N ASP A 191 2.02 -26.00 6.42
CA ASP A 191 2.87 -26.52 7.51
C ASP A 191 2.94 -28.06 7.54
N SER A 192 2.07 -28.74 6.81
CA SER A 192 2.13 -30.19 6.63
C SER A 192 3.20 -30.64 5.63
N LEU A 193 3.72 -29.73 4.81
CA LEU A 193 4.81 -29.99 3.87
C LEU A 193 6.16 -30.01 4.60
N SER A 194 7.10 -30.80 4.11
CA SER A 194 8.50 -30.64 4.50
C SER A 194 9.07 -29.29 4.01
N VAL A 195 10.16 -28.81 4.61
CA VAL A 195 10.81 -27.57 4.18
C VAL A 195 11.24 -27.67 2.72
N GLU A 196 11.79 -28.79 2.31
CA GLU A 196 12.23 -29.04 0.94
C GLU A 196 11.06 -29.00 -0.07
N GLU A 197 9.88 -29.50 0.36
CA GLU A 197 8.67 -29.39 -0.49
C GLU A 197 8.18 -27.95 -0.59
N GLN A 198 8.23 -27.18 0.52
CA GLN A 198 7.89 -25.75 0.52
C GLN A 198 8.84 -24.96 -0.39
N GLU A 199 10.15 -25.24 -0.31
CA GLU A 199 11.19 -24.64 -1.17
C GLU A 199 10.95 -24.94 -2.65
N ARG A 200 10.52 -26.16 -2.99
CA ARG A 200 10.15 -26.53 -4.36
C ARG A 200 8.88 -25.84 -4.86
N VAL A 201 7.92 -25.53 -3.97
CA VAL A 201 6.73 -24.75 -4.34
C VAL A 201 7.11 -23.32 -4.67
N ILE A 202 7.99 -22.71 -3.88
CA ILE A 202 8.41 -21.33 -4.07
C ILE A 202 9.49 -21.20 -5.18
N GLY A 203 10.48 -22.10 -5.19
CA GLY A 203 11.63 -22.04 -6.08
C GLY A 203 12.88 -21.42 -5.44
N ARG A 204 12.86 -21.23 -4.10
CA ARG A 204 13.97 -20.66 -3.31
C ARG A 204 14.13 -21.39 -1.99
N THR A 205 15.34 -21.35 -1.42
CA THR A 205 15.56 -21.88 -0.07
C THR A 205 14.89 -20.99 0.98
N LYS A 206 14.31 -21.64 1.99
CA LYS A 206 13.56 -20.91 3.03
C LYS A 206 14.45 -20.13 3.98
N LEU A 207 15.63 -20.67 4.29
CA LEU A 207 16.54 -20.04 5.25
C LEU A 207 17.32 -18.87 4.62
N ASP A 208 17.98 -19.14 3.49
CA ASP A 208 19.00 -18.24 2.91
C ASP A 208 18.49 -17.44 1.71
N ASP A 209 17.21 -17.62 1.33
CA ASP A 209 16.58 -16.96 0.19
C ASP A 209 17.39 -17.10 -1.12
N THR A 210 17.99 -18.26 -1.31
CA THR A 210 18.77 -18.56 -2.54
C THR A 210 17.87 -19.28 -3.53
N GLN A 211 17.86 -18.86 -4.80
CA GLN A 211 17.12 -19.52 -5.86
C GLN A 211 17.64 -20.97 -6.03
N LEU A 212 16.71 -21.90 -6.22
CA LEU A 212 17.09 -23.29 -6.51
C LEU A 212 17.80 -23.38 -7.86
N PRO A 213 18.77 -24.30 -8.01
CA PRO A 213 19.40 -24.57 -9.31
C PRO A 213 18.38 -24.95 -10.38
N ASP A 214 18.61 -24.58 -11.63
CA ASP A 214 17.66 -24.79 -12.74
C ASP A 214 17.25 -26.26 -12.92
N ASP A 215 18.14 -27.19 -12.65
CA ASP A 215 17.90 -28.64 -12.74
C ASP A 215 17.09 -29.20 -11.56
N GLU A 216 16.98 -28.44 -10.46
CA GLU A 216 16.18 -28.80 -9.27
C GLU A 216 14.87 -28.01 -9.19
N GLN A 217 14.76 -26.90 -9.90
CA GLN A 217 13.62 -25.99 -9.84
C GLN A 217 12.42 -26.53 -10.63
N PRO A 218 11.25 -26.73 -9.99
CA PRO A 218 10.05 -27.17 -10.69
C PRO A 218 9.57 -26.14 -11.70
N THR A 219 9.06 -26.60 -12.84
CA THR A 219 8.51 -25.75 -13.90
C THR A 219 7.27 -24.95 -13.46
N ASN A 220 6.67 -25.30 -12.34
CA ASN A 220 5.50 -24.64 -11.75
C ASN A 220 5.80 -24.12 -10.33
N SER A 221 7.06 -23.86 -10.02
CA SER A 221 7.41 -23.07 -8.83
C SER A 221 7.00 -21.62 -9.01
N HIS A 222 6.75 -20.93 -7.90
CA HIS A 222 6.35 -19.52 -7.92
C HIS A 222 7.35 -18.63 -8.67
N VAL A 223 8.65 -18.82 -8.44
CA VAL A 223 9.70 -18.08 -9.16
C VAL A 223 9.63 -18.35 -10.66
N THR A 224 9.58 -19.63 -11.10
CA THR A 224 9.53 -19.96 -12.53
C THR A 224 8.30 -19.36 -13.23
N MET A 225 7.14 -19.38 -12.57
CA MET A 225 5.91 -18.85 -13.17
C MET A 225 5.94 -17.32 -13.32
N ASN A 226 6.69 -16.63 -12.47
CA ASN A 226 6.73 -15.17 -12.44
C ASN A 226 7.98 -14.57 -13.11
N THR A 227 8.97 -15.37 -13.49
CA THR A 227 10.08 -14.92 -14.32
C THR A 227 9.62 -14.86 -15.77
N ILE A 228 9.51 -13.65 -16.32
CA ILE A 228 9.02 -13.38 -17.66
C ILE A 228 10.08 -12.58 -18.41
N GLU A 229 10.42 -13.04 -19.61
CA GLU A 229 11.36 -12.36 -20.50
C GLU A 229 10.62 -11.77 -21.71
N ASP A 230 11.11 -10.64 -22.20
CA ASP A 230 10.70 -10.06 -23.47
C ASP A 230 11.33 -10.83 -24.68
N ALA A 231 11.01 -10.39 -25.88
CA ALA A 231 11.54 -11.01 -27.11
C ALA A 231 13.08 -10.90 -27.26
N ASP A 232 13.70 -9.98 -26.52
CA ASP A 232 15.15 -9.73 -26.53
C ASP A 232 15.86 -10.47 -25.39
N GLY A 233 15.12 -11.19 -24.54
CA GLY A 233 15.62 -11.94 -23.38
C GLY A 233 15.86 -11.07 -22.14
N ASN A 234 15.28 -9.88 -22.06
CA ASN A 234 15.32 -9.08 -20.84
C ASN A 234 14.17 -9.45 -19.94
N GLU A 235 14.43 -9.59 -18.64
CA GLU A 235 13.41 -9.85 -17.65
C GLU A 235 12.47 -8.65 -17.51
N LEU A 236 11.16 -8.90 -17.63
CA LEU A 236 10.11 -7.93 -17.36
C LEU A 236 9.84 -7.86 -15.86
N GLN A 237 9.94 -6.67 -15.29
CA GLN A 237 9.87 -6.46 -13.86
C GLN A 237 8.71 -5.56 -13.48
N ILE A 238 8.22 -5.74 -12.25
CA ILE A 238 7.25 -4.88 -11.56
C ILE A 238 7.80 -4.50 -10.18
N VAL A 239 7.36 -3.39 -9.63
CA VAL A 239 7.64 -3.06 -8.21
C VAL A 239 6.50 -3.61 -7.36
N ARG A 240 6.83 -4.50 -6.41
CA ARG A 240 5.89 -5.07 -5.45
C ARG A 240 6.03 -4.40 -4.08
N ASP A 241 4.92 -4.17 -3.41
CA ASP A 241 4.90 -3.70 -2.02
C ASP A 241 3.91 -4.56 -1.20
N ASN A 242 4.21 -5.88 -1.18
CA ASN A 242 3.40 -6.87 -0.48
C ASN A 242 3.63 -6.79 1.02
N LEU A 243 2.58 -7.02 1.79
CA LEU A 243 2.69 -7.12 3.26
C LEU A 243 1.80 -8.23 3.79
N ALA A 244 2.24 -8.82 4.88
CA ALA A 244 1.45 -9.78 5.65
C ALA A 244 0.28 -9.09 6.34
N PHE A 245 -0.84 -9.79 6.46
CA PHE A 245 -1.98 -9.39 7.28
C PHE A 245 -2.56 -10.60 8.01
N GLY A 246 -3.35 -10.36 9.03
CA GLY A 246 -4.17 -11.40 9.63
C GLY A 246 -4.33 -11.31 11.13
N GLU A 247 -5.07 -12.28 11.65
CA GLU A 247 -5.32 -12.50 13.07
C GLU A 247 -4.62 -13.80 13.51
N ALA A 248 -4.00 -13.80 14.68
CA ALA A 248 -3.25 -14.96 15.17
C ALA A 248 -4.11 -16.25 15.28
N SER A 249 -5.40 -16.12 15.49
CA SER A 249 -6.37 -17.22 15.59
C SER A 249 -7.36 -17.28 14.41
N GLY A 250 -7.20 -16.40 13.41
CA GLY A 250 -8.13 -16.24 12.29
C GLY A 250 -7.45 -16.39 10.94
N GLU A 251 -7.97 -15.64 9.97
CA GLU A 251 -7.40 -15.59 8.64
C GLU A 251 -6.04 -14.92 8.66
N GLN A 252 -5.12 -15.48 7.89
CA GLN A 252 -3.77 -14.94 7.68
C GLN A 252 -3.43 -15.01 6.20
N GLY A 253 -2.67 -14.03 5.73
CA GLY A 253 -2.37 -13.98 4.31
C GLY A 253 -1.40 -12.89 3.93
N THR A 254 -1.25 -12.70 2.63
CA THR A 254 -0.45 -11.66 2.01
C THR A 254 -1.34 -10.78 1.14
N PHE A 255 -1.27 -9.48 1.35
CA PHE A 255 -1.84 -8.53 0.43
C PHE A 255 -0.80 -8.27 -0.65
N PHE A 256 -1.08 -8.77 -1.85
CA PHE A 256 -0.28 -8.52 -3.03
C PHE A 256 -0.68 -7.18 -3.64
N MET A 257 0.31 -6.36 -3.97
CA MET A 257 0.12 -5.24 -4.86
C MET A 257 1.36 -4.98 -5.71
N SER A 258 1.14 -4.54 -6.93
CA SER A 258 2.18 -4.17 -7.87
C SER A 258 1.99 -2.75 -8.36
N TYR A 259 3.11 -2.09 -8.61
CA TYR A 259 3.21 -0.88 -9.41
C TYR A 259 3.92 -1.23 -10.73
N ALA A 260 3.32 -0.86 -11.85
CA ALA A 260 3.88 -1.13 -13.17
C ALA A 260 3.64 0.05 -14.12
N ALA A 261 4.64 0.37 -14.94
CA ALA A 261 4.47 1.30 -16.05
C ALA A 261 3.53 0.75 -17.13
N ASP A 262 3.48 -0.58 -17.26
CA ASP A 262 2.60 -1.33 -18.14
C ASP A 262 1.93 -2.48 -17.34
N PRO A 263 0.61 -2.46 -17.14
CA PRO A 263 -0.08 -3.45 -16.32
C PRO A 263 -0.07 -4.85 -16.94
N ARG A 264 0.14 -4.94 -18.26
CA ARG A 264 0.18 -6.22 -18.99
C ARG A 264 1.29 -7.15 -18.49
N VAL A 265 2.35 -6.59 -17.89
CA VAL A 265 3.41 -7.40 -17.26
C VAL A 265 2.85 -8.15 -16.05
N THR A 266 2.17 -7.45 -15.13
CA THR A 266 1.52 -8.08 -13.97
C THR A 266 0.42 -9.04 -14.41
N GLU A 267 -0.39 -8.67 -15.40
CA GLU A 267 -1.44 -9.53 -15.94
C GLU A 267 -0.90 -10.83 -16.53
N LEU A 268 0.24 -10.75 -17.24
CA LEU A 268 0.91 -11.94 -17.77
C LEU A 268 1.44 -12.84 -16.65
N MET A 269 2.03 -12.26 -15.58
CA MET A 269 2.43 -13.02 -14.40
C MET A 269 1.24 -13.77 -13.79
N LEU A 270 0.13 -13.06 -13.56
CA LEU A 270 -1.09 -13.65 -13.00
C LEU A 270 -1.69 -14.72 -13.93
N ARG A 271 -1.71 -14.49 -15.25
CA ARG A 271 -2.17 -15.51 -16.21
C ARG A 271 -1.33 -16.78 -16.12
N ARG A 272 0.00 -16.67 -16.06
CA ARG A 272 0.88 -17.84 -15.86
C ARG A 272 0.61 -18.55 -14.52
N MET A 273 0.44 -17.79 -13.44
CA MET A 273 0.12 -18.36 -12.13
C MET A 273 -1.19 -19.17 -12.16
N PHE A 274 -2.27 -18.58 -12.67
CA PHE A 274 -3.61 -19.18 -12.57
C PHE A 274 -3.95 -20.16 -13.72
N LEU A 275 -3.52 -19.85 -14.95
CA LEU A 275 -3.82 -20.68 -16.12
C LEU A 275 -2.70 -21.69 -16.39
N GLY A 276 -1.46 -21.33 -16.06
CA GLY A 276 -0.28 -22.15 -16.29
C GLY A 276 0.45 -21.84 -17.60
N GLU A 277 1.73 -22.19 -17.62
CA GLU A 277 2.59 -22.17 -18.81
C GLU A 277 3.42 -23.46 -18.85
N PRO A 278 3.13 -24.43 -19.76
CA PRO A 278 1.95 -24.48 -20.64
C PRO A 278 0.63 -24.58 -19.86
N GLU A 279 -0.50 -24.33 -20.51
CA GLU A 279 -1.84 -24.36 -19.90
C GLU A 279 -2.03 -25.61 -19.03
N GLY A 280 -2.51 -25.39 -17.79
CA GLY A 280 -2.69 -26.43 -16.78
C GLY A 280 -1.48 -26.66 -15.88
N ASN A 281 -0.28 -26.15 -16.23
CA ASN A 281 0.91 -26.15 -15.35
C ASN A 281 0.90 -24.88 -14.48
N TYR A 282 -0.12 -24.72 -13.62
CA TYR A 282 -0.34 -23.54 -12.79
C TYR A 282 0.67 -23.46 -11.63
N ASP A 283 0.82 -22.27 -11.04
CA ASP A 283 1.70 -22.02 -9.89
C ASP A 283 1.22 -22.78 -8.64
N ARG A 284 2.08 -23.66 -8.11
CA ARG A 284 1.76 -24.49 -6.94
C ARG A 284 1.48 -23.72 -5.66
N ILE A 285 1.89 -22.46 -5.53
CA ILE A 285 1.56 -21.63 -4.36
C ILE A 285 0.04 -21.49 -4.20
N LEU A 286 -0.72 -21.55 -5.31
CA LEU A 286 -2.17 -21.45 -5.30
C LEU A 286 -2.86 -22.64 -4.64
N ASP A 287 -2.18 -23.78 -4.44
CA ASP A 287 -2.70 -24.90 -3.64
C ASP A 287 -2.83 -24.51 -2.15
N PHE A 288 -2.12 -23.46 -1.73
CA PHE A 288 -2.06 -22.99 -0.35
C PHE A 288 -2.54 -21.55 -0.17
N SER A 289 -2.79 -20.83 -1.26
CA SER A 289 -3.13 -19.41 -1.28
C SER A 289 -4.34 -19.16 -2.17
N THR A 290 -5.39 -18.54 -1.61
CA THR A 290 -6.62 -18.24 -2.35
C THR A 290 -6.76 -16.74 -2.53
N ALA A 291 -6.88 -16.28 -3.79
CA ALA A 291 -7.18 -14.88 -4.10
C ALA A 291 -8.64 -14.56 -3.79
N LEU A 292 -8.88 -13.55 -2.96
CA LEU A 292 -10.21 -13.07 -2.58
C LEU A 292 -10.63 -11.80 -3.31
N THR A 293 -9.66 -10.99 -3.74
CA THR A 293 -9.89 -9.74 -4.50
C THR A 293 -9.08 -9.74 -5.78
N GLY A 294 -9.40 -8.80 -6.68
CA GLY A 294 -8.63 -8.52 -7.88
C GLY A 294 -9.15 -7.24 -8.51
N CYS A 295 -8.33 -6.18 -8.46
CA CYS A 295 -8.64 -4.87 -9.05
C CYS A 295 -7.44 -4.32 -9.81
N LEU A 296 -7.74 -3.52 -10.82
CA LEU A 296 -6.77 -2.71 -11.55
C LEU A 296 -7.12 -1.23 -11.40
N PHE A 297 -6.15 -0.44 -10.97
CA PHE A 297 -6.27 1.01 -10.83
C PHE A 297 -5.16 1.72 -11.57
N PHE A 298 -5.33 3.01 -11.78
CA PHE A 298 -4.28 3.89 -12.24
C PHE A 298 -3.98 4.95 -11.16
N ALA A 299 -2.71 5.06 -10.78
CA ALA A 299 -2.20 6.15 -9.94
C ALA A 299 -1.69 7.26 -10.86
N PRO A 300 -2.43 8.37 -11.02
CA PRO A 300 -2.00 9.46 -11.88
C PRO A 300 -0.80 10.21 -11.28
N PRO A 301 -0.08 11.03 -12.08
CA PRO A 301 0.93 11.94 -11.56
C PRO A 301 0.41 12.82 -10.41
N ALA A 302 1.28 13.17 -9.46
CA ALA A 302 0.88 13.94 -8.28
C ALA A 302 0.17 15.26 -8.64
N ALA A 303 0.71 16.01 -9.61
CA ALA A 303 0.12 17.25 -10.07
C ALA A 303 -1.29 17.08 -10.67
N PHE A 304 -1.59 15.93 -11.29
CA PHE A 304 -2.95 15.64 -11.78
C PHE A 304 -3.95 15.52 -10.62
N LEU A 305 -3.56 14.94 -9.48
CA LEU A 305 -4.42 14.88 -8.31
C LEU A 305 -4.63 16.25 -7.68
N ASP A 306 -3.56 17.03 -7.53
CA ASP A 306 -3.63 18.38 -6.96
C ASP A 306 -4.55 19.30 -7.77
N ASP A 307 -4.64 19.09 -9.10
CA ASP A 307 -5.46 19.83 -10.05
C ASP A 307 -6.70 19.03 -10.55
N ALA A 308 -7.13 17.99 -9.83
CA ALA A 308 -8.20 17.08 -10.28
C ALA A 308 -9.52 17.80 -10.63
N ASP A 309 -9.83 18.91 -9.97
CA ASP A 309 -11.01 19.73 -10.25
C ASP A 309 -10.97 20.40 -11.63
N GLN A 310 -9.79 20.68 -12.18
CA GLN A 310 -9.63 21.25 -13.52
C GLN A 310 -9.98 20.23 -14.61
N TYR A 311 -9.69 18.95 -14.37
CA TYR A 311 -9.96 17.84 -15.30
C TYR A 311 -11.34 17.22 -15.09
N ALA A 312 -12.02 17.55 -13.99
CA ALA A 312 -13.32 17.02 -13.64
C ALA A 312 -14.41 17.44 -14.63
N LYS A 313 -15.33 16.53 -14.93
CA LYS A 313 -16.53 16.84 -15.70
C LYS A 313 -17.30 18.01 -15.04
N PRO A 314 -17.88 18.92 -15.84
CA PRO A 314 -18.63 20.05 -15.28
C PRO A 314 -19.74 19.64 -14.30
N SER A 315 -20.35 18.46 -14.51
CA SER A 315 -21.43 17.94 -13.66
C SER A 315 -20.98 17.44 -12.29
N VAL A 316 -19.68 17.23 -12.08
CA VAL A 316 -19.13 16.69 -10.82
C VAL A 316 -18.16 17.66 -10.14
N ARG A 317 -17.92 18.83 -10.73
CA ARG A 317 -17.11 19.86 -10.07
C ARG A 317 -17.76 20.30 -8.77
N PRO A 318 -16.99 20.40 -7.68
CA PRO A 318 -17.49 21.00 -6.45
C PRO A 318 -18.08 22.39 -6.74
N GLU A 319 -19.24 22.69 -6.15
CA GLU A 319 -19.73 24.07 -6.18
C GLU A 319 -18.68 24.95 -5.49
N ALA A 320 -18.21 25.98 -6.20
CA ALA A 320 -17.33 26.97 -5.59
C ALA A 320 -18.10 27.62 -4.44
N GLY A 321 -17.84 27.15 -3.22
CA GLY A 321 -18.36 27.81 -2.02
C GLY A 321 -17.95 29.28 -2.05
N PRO A 322 -18.71 30.20 -1.43
CA PRO A 322 -18.37 31.59 -1.37
C PRO A 322 -16.94 31.70 -0.80
N GLN A 323 -16.01 32.12 -1.65
CA GLN A 323 -14.64 32.37 -1.23
C GLN A 323 -14.69 33.51 -0.22
N ASP A 324 -14.50 33.20 1.06
CA ASP A 324 -14.25 34.20 2.08
C ASP A 324 -12.82 34.73 1.88
N PRO A 325 -12.63 35.97 1.38
CA PRO A 325 -11.31 36.51 1.08
C PRO A 325 -10.44 36.72 2.34
N THR A 326 -10.94 36.35 3.52
CA THR A 326 -10.27 36.53 4.82
C THR A 326 -9.78 35.23 5.47
N GLN A 327 -10.00 34.07 4.86
CA GLN A 327 -9.47 32.81 5.42
C GLN A 327 -8.05 32.54 4.90
N PRO A 328 -7.07 32.42 5.80
CA PRO A 328 -5.76 31.88 5.42
C PRO A 328 -5.90 30.41 5.02
N ALA A 329 -5.08 30.03 4.03
CA ALA A 329 -5.12 28.76 3.32
C ALA A 329 -5.46 27.54 4.20
N THR A 330 -6.15 26.59 3.61
CA THR A 330 -6.73 25.35 4.12
C THR A 330 -5.85 24.50 5.07
N GLU A 331 -4.55 24.78 5.15
CA GLU A 331 -3.59 24.11 6.02
C GLU A 331 -3.86 24.29 7.53
N LEU A 332 -4.40 25.45 7.95
CA LEU A 332 -4.72 25.70 9.36
C LEU A 332 -6.04 25.04 9.82
N SER A 333 -6.96 24.75 8.90
CA SER A 333 -8.22 24.08 9.20
C SER A 333 -8.00 22.61 9.53
N ALA A 334 -7.14 21.93 8.76
CA ALA A 334 -6.82 20.51 9.00
C ALA A 334 -6.14 20.28 10.37
N ALA A 335 -5.27 21.21 10.80
CA ALA A 335 -4.61 21.12 12.10
C ALA A 335 -5.57 21.31 13.30
N LYS A 336 -6.62 22.15 13.15
CA LYS A 336 -7.66 22.31 14.17
C LYS A 336 -8.55 21.09 14.31
N ASP A 337 -8.85 20.45 13.20
CA ASP A 337 -9.67 19.25 13.15
C ASP A 337 -8.97 18.03 13.78
N LEU A 338 -7.63 18.05 13.88
CA LEU A 338 -6.84 17.02 14.54
C LEU A 338 -6.83 17.13 16.07
N GLY A 339 -7.51 18.11 16.66
CA GLY A 339 -7.57 18.33 18.10
C GLY A 339 -6.26 18.83 18.73
N PHE A 340 -5.31 19.26 17.90
CA PHE A 340 -4.06 19.82 18.37
C PHE A 340 -4.20 21.33 18.60
N ASN A 341 -4.42 21.72 19.85
CA ASN A 341 -4.34 23.12 20.25
C ASN A 341 -2.90 23.62 20.08
N ALA A 342 -2.73 24.59 19.19
CA ALA A 342 -1.49 25.33 19.03
C ALA A 342 -1.33 26.34 20.18
N SER A 343 -1.13 25.88 21.41
CA SER A 343 -0.67 26.72 22.52
C SER A 343 0.85 26.60 22.56
N SER A 344 1.52 27.51 21.88
CA SER A 344 2.93 27.75 22.00
C SER A 344 3.21 28.45 23.33
N GLU A 345 3.57 27.72 24.35
CA GLU A 345 4.44 28.29 25.39
C GLU A 345 5.86 27.79 25.14
N ALA A 346 6.69 28.69 24.67
CA ALA A 346 8.12 28.51 24.61
C ALA A 346 8.66 28.38 26.04
N PRO A 347 9.61 27.49 26.34
CA PRO A 347 10.27 27.43 27.64
C PRO A 347 11.04 28.72 27.85
N ARG A 348 10.75 29.43 28.94
CA ARG A 348 11.56 30.57 29.38
C ARG A 348 12.90 30.02 29.86
N ASP A 349 13.93 30.53 29.24
CA ASP A 349 15.33 30.43 29.67
C ASP A 349 15.46 30.89 31.13
N GLN A 350 15.79 30.01 32.05
CA GLN A 350 16.20 30.33 33.41
C GLN A 350 17.67 29.96 33.56
N THR A 351 18.50 30.98 33.57
CA THR A 351 19.89 30.93 34.02
C THR A 351 19.95 30.54 35.48
N PRO A 352 20.90 29.69 35.90
CA PRO A 352 21.07 29.32 37.31
C PRO A 352 21.89 30.36 38.08
N ASP A 353 21.33 30.93 39.13
CA ASP A 353 22.09 31.61 40.16
C ASP A 353 22.61 30.59 41.21
N ASP A 354 23.89 30.69 41.41
CA ASP A 354 24.74 29.98 42.38
C ASP A 354 24.41 30.44 43.83
N HIS A 355 24.13 29.52 44.75
CA HIS A 355 24.55 29.65 46.16
C HIS A 355 24.42 28.33 46.95
N SER A 356 25.50 28.05 47.52
CA SER A 356 25.98 27.01 48.42
C SER A 356 25.14 26.60 49.64
N ASN A 357 25.43 25.35 50.06
CA ASN A 357 25.53 24.77 51.41
C ASN A 357 24.36 23.95 51.98
N GLY A 358 24.70 22.73 52.35
CA GLY A 358 24.32 22.15 53.64
C GLY A 358 23.69 20.75 53.64
N ALA A 359 24.55 19.76 53.78
CA ALA A 359 24.41 18.55 54.59
C ALA A 359 23.13 17.68 54.62
N GLY A 360 23.28 16.45 54.18
CA GLY A 360 22.90 15.26 54.95
C GLY A 360 21.49 14.67 54.78
N SER A 361 21.39 13.54 54.17
CA SER A 361 20.80 12.33 54.72
C SER A 361 20.43 11.33 53.60
N THR A 362 20.84 10.13 53.80
CA THR A 362 20.61 8.89 53.06
C THR A 362 19.14 8.49 53.01
N ALA A 363 18.64 8.16 51.79
CA ALA A 363 17.55 7.20 51.63
C ALA A 363 17.63 6.55 50.23
N ALA A 364 17.51 5.24 50.18
CA ALA A 364 17.64 4.36 49.06
C ALA A 364 16.50 4.50 48.04
N PRO A 365 16.67 4.08 46.77
CA PRO A 365 15.63 4.15 45.76
C PRO A 365 14.56 3.08 45.93
N SER A 366 13.29 3.47 45.85
CA SER A 366 12.16 2.56 45.81
C SER A 366 12.00 2.01 44.39
N ASP A 367 12.13 0.71 44.31
CA ASP A 367 11.79 -0.15 43.18
C ASP A 367 10.28 -0.06 42.87
N GLY A 368 9.96 0.46 41.68
CA GLY A 368 8.59 0.53 41.14
C GLY A 368 8.14 -0.76 40.47
N SER A 369 8.09 -1.85 41.25
CA SER A 369 7.50 -3.12 40.76
C SER A 369 5.99 -3.04 40.79
N LEU A 370 5.36 -3.08 39.62
CA LEU A 370 3.93 -3.33 39.44
C LEU A 370 3.64 -4.81 39.78
N GLY A 371 3.06 -5.03 40.96
CA GLY A 371 2.63 -6.33 41.42
C GLY A 371 1.50 -6.92 40.56
N ILE A 372 1.81 -7.97 39.80
CA ILE A 372 0.81 -8.84 39.21
C ILE A 372 0.52 -9.94 40.25
N GLY A 373 -0.70 -9.88 40.78
CA GLY A 373 -1.18 -10.80 41.81
C GLY A 373 -1.24 -12.24 41.33
N ASN A 374 -0.73 -13.13 42.16
CA ASN A 374 -0.85 -14.56 42.09
C ASN A 374 -2.31 -15.02 42.14
N LEU A 375 -2.78 -15.67 41.07
CA LEU A 375 -3.96 -16.54 41.12
C LEU A 375 -3.48 -18.01 41.15
N LYS A 376 -3.22 -18.50 42.37
CA LYS A 376 -3.27 -19.95 42.68
C LYS A 376 -4.55 -20.18 43.46
N GLY A 377 -5.36 -21.13 42.99
CA GLY A 377 -6.36 -21.73 43.83
C GLY A 377 -7.51 -22.46 43.17
N ARG A 378 -7.35 -23.78 43.10
CA ARG A 378 -8.36 -24.84 43.32
C ARG A 378 -9.37 -25.16 42.22
N VAL A 379 -9.29 -26.29 41.85
CA VAL A 379 -9.81 -27.64 41.67
C VAL A 379 -9.92 -28.02 40.24
#